data_ed9c4fa26886fed6746533b23256eb00
#
_entry.id   ed9c4fa26886fed6746533b23256eb00
#
_cell.length_a   1.000
_cell.length_b   1.000
_cell.length_c   1.000
_cell.angle_alpha   90.00
_cell.angle_beta   90.00
_cell.angle_gamma   90.00
#
_symmetry.space_group_name_H-M   'P 1'
#
loop_
_entity.id
_entity.type
_entity.pdbx_description
1 polymer ?
#
loop_
_entity_poly.entity_id
_entity_poly.type
_entity_poly.pdbx_seq_one_letter_code
_entity_poly.pdbx_strand_id
1 'polypeptide(L)'
;MPSFDIVSEIDHHELKNAVQQCEKEIRTRFDLANTAAKIEIKEDVTLYAESDFQLEQIITIFHLKLTKRGIDPQALKGHAIQSDHKHIKQRFTAVEGIETPLAKQINQQIKQAKLKVQSQIQDKKLRVTGKKRDDLQQVMTLVKEMNADQPLQFNNFKD
;
A
#
# COMPACT_ATOMS: atom_id res chain seq x y z
N MET A 1 22.23 7.82 -19.81
CA MET A 1 20.90 8.45 -19.86
C MET A 1 20.26 8.39 -18.48
N PRO A 2 19.64 9.47 -18.04
CA PRO A 2 18.90 9.43 -16.76
C PRO A 2 17.82 8.35 -16.75
N SER A 3 17.64 7.74 -15.59
CA SER A 3 16.62 6.70 -15.43
C SER A 3 16.13 6.65 -13.99
N PHE A 4 14.98 6.02 -13.80
CA PHE A 4 14.47 5.70 -12.47
C PHE A 4 13.52 4.49 -12.59
N ASP A 5 13.18 3.92 -11.44
CA ASP A 5 12.25 2.82 -11.38
C ASP A 5 10.92 3.25 -10.76
N ILE A 6 9.82 2.78 -11.33
CA ILE A 6 8.49 2.86 -10.72
C ILE A 6 8.27 1.52 -10.02
N VAL A 7 8.02 1.57 -8.71
CA VAL A 7 7.87 0.38 -7.89
C VAL A 7 6.61 0.47 -7.02
N SER A 8 6.20 -0.66 -6.47
CA SER A 8 5.16 -0.73 -5.45
C SER A 8 5.67 -1.64 -4.35
N GLU A 9 6.17 -1.03 -3.30
CA GLU A 9 6.84 -1.74 -2.21
C GLU A 9 6.27 -1.30 -0.86
N ILE A 10 6.35 -2.19 0.12
CA ILE A 10 5.97 -1.89 1.50
C ILE A 10 7.16 -2.19 2.41
N ASP A 11 7.37 -1.32 3.39
CA ASP A 11 8.38 -1.55 4.42
C ASP A 11 7.79 -2.47 5.48
N HIS A 12 8.17 -3.75 5.47
CA HIS A 12 7.63 -4.76 6.37
C HIS A 12 8.01 -4.52 7.83
N HIS A 13 9.15 -3.88 8.07
CA HIS A 13 9.55 -3.50 9.43
C HIS A 13 8.60 -2.43 9.98
N GLU A 14 8.30 -1.43 9.18
CA GLU A 14 7.37 -0.39 9.57
C GLU A 14 5.93 -0.91 9.67
N LEU A 15 5.56 -1.90 8.86
CA LEU A 15 4.26 -2.55 9.00
C LEU A 15 4.12 -3.23 10.37
N LYS A 16 5.15 -3.94 10.81
CA LYS A 16 5.15 -4.55 12.15
C LYS A 16 5.03 -3.49 13.24
N ASN A 17 5.74 -2.38 13.09
CA ASN A 17 5.65 -1.27 14.06
C ASN A 17 4.25 -0.69 14.12
N ALA A 18 3.61 -0.51 12.96
CA ALA A 18 2.24 -0.01 12.90
C ALA A 18 1.27 -0.96 13.61
N VAL A 19 1.40 -2.26 13.40
CA VAL A 19 0.55 -3.27 14.04
C VAL A 19 0.76 -3.27 15.55
N GLN A 20 2.01 -3.19 16.01
CA GLN A 20 2.31 -3.14 17.46
C GLN A 20 1.70 -1.91 18.09
N GLN A 21 1.77 -0.75 17.45
CA GLN A 21 1.18 0.46 17.98
C GLN A 21 -0.34 0.43 17.98
N CYS A 22 -0.93 -0.18 16.95
CA CYS A 22 -2.36 -0.41 16.91
C CYS A 22 -2.79 -1.31 18.07
N GLU A 23 -2.09 -2.40 18.29
CA GLU A 23 -2.37 -3.33 19.41
C GLU A 23 -2.28 -2.61 20.75
N LYS A 24 -1.26 -1.79 20.93
CA LYS A 24 -1.08 -1.04 22.17
C LYS A 24 -2.26 -0.09 22.40
N GLU A 25 -2.70 0.62 21.38
CA GLU A 25 -3.85 1.52 21.51
C GLU A 25 -5.13 0.75 21.83
N ILE A 26 -5.36 -0.39 21.19
CA ILE A 26 -6.52 -1.23 21.48
C ILE A 26 -6.55 -1.63 22.95
N ARG A 27 -5.41 -2.02 23.52
CA ARG A 27 -5.34 -2.44 24.92
C ARG A 27 -5.58 -1.31 25.91
N THR A 28 -5.28 -0.08 25.51
CA THR A 28 -5.37 1.07 26.41
C THR A 28 -6.63 1.90 26.22
N ARG A 29 -7.36 1.70 25.13
CA ARG A 29 -8.59 2.45 24.88
C ARG A 29 -9.72 1.92 25.73
N PHE A 30 -10.42 2.84 26.37
CA PHE A 30 -11.54 2.52 27.25
C PHE A 30 -12.62 1.67 26.56
N ASP A 31 -12.92 1.98 25.31
CA ASP A 31 -13.99 1.33 24.57
C ASP A 31 -13.58 -0.02 23.92
N LEU A 32 -12.29 -0.34 23.92
CA LEU A 32 -11.77 -1.56 23.27
C LEU A 32 -11.07 -2.51 24.24
N ALA A 33 -10.51 -1.99 25.32
CA ALA A 33 -9.84 -2.82 26.32
C ALA A 33 -10.82 -3.81 26.94
N ASN A 34 -10.35 -5.01 27.24
CA ASN A 34 -11.16 -6.09 27.81
C ASN A 34 -12.29 -6.58 26.88
N THR A 35 -12.21 -6.29 25.59
CA THR A 35 -13.11 -6.84 24.58
C THR A 35 -12.34 -7.84 23.72
N ALA A 36 -13.02 -8.44 22.74
CA ALA A 36 -12.37 -9.34 21.78
C ALA A 36 -11.57 -8.59 20.72
N ALA A 37 -11.56 -7.26 20.73
CA ALA A 37 -10.81 -6.44 19.79
C ALA A 37 -9.33 -6.80 19.81
N LYS A 38 -8.77 -7.13 18.65
CA LYS A 38 -7.41 -7.60 18.55
C LYS A 38 -6.87 -7.38 17.15
N ILE A 39 -5.58 -7.15 17.05
CA ILE A 39 -4.86 -7.15 15.77
C ILE A 39 -3.64 -8.05 15.91
N GLU A 40 -3.36 -8.83 14.88
CA GLU A 40 -2.15 -9.65 14.86
C GLU A 40 -1.55 -9.66 13.47
N ILE A 41 -0.24 -9.87 13.40
CA ILE A 41 0.48 -9.99 12.14
C ILE A 41 1.22 -11.32 12.13
N LYS A 42 1.00 -12.07 11.05
CA LYS A 42 1.76 -13.26 10.68
C LYS A 42 2.21 -13.05 9.24
N GLU A 43 1.78 -13.87 8.30
CA GLU A 43 1.96 -13.56 6.89
C GLU A 43 1.09 -12.37 6.49
N ASP A 44 -0.16 -12.36 6.94
CA ASP A 44 -1.11 -11.28 6.74
C ASP A 44 -1.40 -10.60 8.09
N VAL A 45 -2.07 -9.46 8.02
CA VAL A 45 -2.58 -8.75 9.18
C VAL A 45 -4.03 -9.16 9.37
N THR A 46 -4.42 -9.60 10.57
CA THR A 46 -5.80 -9.99 10.86
C THR A 46 -6.35 -9.16 12.01
N LEU A 47 -7.52 -8.60 11.80
CA LEU A 47 -8.26 -7.83 12.80
C LEU A 47 -9.43 -8.68 13.32
N TYR A 48 -9.62 -8.71 14.64
CA TYR A 48 -10.70 -9.41 15.31
C TYR A 48 -11.56 -8.42 16.04
N ALA A 49 -12.89 -8.60 15.98
CA ALA A 49 -13.84 -7.69 16.62
C ALA A 49 -15.11 -8.44 17.04
N GLU A 50 -15.90 -7.79 17.88
CA GLU A 50 -17.20 -8.33 18.34
C GLU A 50 -18.34 -7.88 17.46
N SER A 51 -18.16 -6.78 16.70
CA SER A 51 -19.20 -6.21 15.85
C SER A 51 -18.58 -5.48 14.67
N ASP A 52 -19.38 -5.19 13.67
CA ASP A 52 -18.95 -4.40 12.52
C ASP A 52 -18.49 -3.00 12.95
N PHE A 53 -19.20 -2.39 13.87
CA PHE A 53 -18.83 -1.08 14.39
C PHE A 53 -17.45 -1.10 15.06
N GLN A 54 -17.21 -2.12 15.89
CA GLN A 54 -15.91 -2.25 16.55
C GLN A 54 -14.80 -2.52 15.52
N LEU A 55 -15.08 -3.33 14.50
CA LEU A 55 -14.11 -3.59 13.44
C LEU A 55 -13.72 -2.29 12.74
N GLU A 56 -14.69 -1.43 12.42
CA GLU A 56 -14.39 -0.13 11.80
C GLU A 56 -13.53 0.75 12.69
N GLN A 57 -13.75 0.72 14.00
CA GLN A 57 -12.90 1.45 14.95
C GLN A 57 -11.45 0.96 14.87
N ILE A 58 -11.25 -0.36 14.84
CA ILE A 58 -9.91 -0.94 14.75
C ILE A 58 -9.26 -0.59 13.42
N ILE A 59 -10.02 -0.66 12.32
CA ILE A 59 -9.51 -0.28 10.99
C ILE A 59 -9.05 1.17 10.99
N THR A 60 -9.80 2.07 11.60
CA THR A 60 -9.43 3.48 11.69
C THR A 60 -8.12 3.65 12.44
N ILE A 61 -7.95 2.97 13.58
CA ILE A 61 -6.70 3.01 14.34
C ILE A 61 -5.55 2.47 13.49
N PHE A 62 -5.77 1.34 12.84
CA PHE A 62 -4.75 0.70 12.00
C PHE A 62 -4.30 1.63 10.86
N HIS A 63 -5.24 2.23 10.15
CA HIS A 63 -4.92 3.17 9.07
C HIS A 63 -4.12 4.38 9.56
N LEU A 64 -4.46 4.92 10.73
CA LEU A 64 -3.71 6.03 11.31
C LEU A 64 -2.27 5.62 11.65
N LYS A 65 -2.10 4.41 12.21
CA LYS A 65 -0.75 3.93 12.54
C LYS A 65 0.08 3.65 11.28
N LEU A 66 -0.55 3.10 10.25
CA LEU A 66 0.13 2.91 8.95
C LEU A 66 0.62 4.25 8.41
N THR A 67 -0.25 5.25 8.37
CA THR A 67 0.08 6.58 7.84
C THR A 67 1.23 7.21 8.64
N LYS A 68 1.22 7.09 9.96
CA LYS A 68 2.31 7.61 10.80
C LYS A 68 3.64 6.93 10.51
N ARG A 69 3.61 5.69 10.06
CA ARG A 69 4.81 4.93 9.72
C ARG A 69 5.18 5.04 8.24
N GLY A 70 4.54 5.95 7.51
CA GLY A 70 4.86 6.19 6.11
C GLY A 70 4.31 5.15 5.16
N ILE A 71 3.36 4.33 5.60
CA ILE A 71 2.71 3.34 4.76
C ILE A 71 1.34 3.85 4.35
N ASP A 72 1.09 3.90 3.02
CA ASP A 72 -0.23 4.21 2.51
C ASP A 72 -1.16 3.04 2.83
N PRO A 73 -2.31 3.28 3.50
CA PRO A 73 -3.25 2.19 3.80
C PRO A 73 -3.73 1.41 2.58
N GLN A 74 -3.70 1.99 1.38
CA GLN A 74 -4.05 1.28 0.14
C GLN A 74 -3.10 0.11 -0.15
N ALA A 75 -1.91 0.08 0.45
CA ALA A 75 -1.00 -1.05 0.31
C ALA A 75 -1.51 -2.30 1.01
N LEU A 76 -2.47 -2.17 1.90
CA LEU A 76 -3.09 -3.31 2.60
C LEU A 76 -4.49 -3.52 2.06
N LYS A 77 -4.68 -4.64 1.36
CA LYS A 77 -5.98 -4.99 0.76
C LYS A 77 -6.80 -5.85 1.71
N GLY A 78 -7.98 -5.34 2.10
CA GLY A 78 -8.89 -6.07 2.94
C GLY A 78 -9.65 -7.14 2.17
N HIS A 79 -9.75 -8.32 2.77
CA HIS A 79 -10.55 -9.42 2.25
C HIS A 79 -11.97 -9.37 2.84
N ALA A 80 -12.83 -10.27 2.41
CA ALA A 80 -14.18 -10.35 2.93
C ALA A 80 -14.17 -10.62 4.44
N ILE A 81 -15.10 -9.97 5.15
CA ILE A 81 -15.26 -10.17 6.59
C ILE A 81 -15.81 -11.57 6.82
N GLN A 82 -15.19 -12.31 7.74
CA GLN A 82 -15.64 -13.63 8.17
C GLN A 82 -16.25 -13.53 9.55
N SER A 83 -17.37 -14.20 9.74
CA SER A 83 -18.03 -14.21 11.04
C SER A 83 -18.22 -15.64 11.55
N ASP A 84 -18.06 -15.81 12.86
CA ASP A 84 -18.49 -16.99 13.58
C ASP A 84 -19.54 -16.57 14.60
N HIS A 85 -19.92 -17.44 15.54
CA HIS A 85 -21.05 -17.22 16.44
C HIS A 85 -21.01 -15.92 17.24
N LYS A 86 -19.84 -15.39 17.57
CA LYS A 86 -19.70 -14.25 18.47
C LYS A 86 -18.70 -13.21 17.98
N HIS A 87 -17.88 -13.53 17.01
CA HIS A 87 -16.78 -12.68 16.61
C HIS A 87 -16.72 -12.57 15.10
N ILE A 88 -16.16 -11.46 14.64
CA ILE A 88 -15.86 -11.26 13.23
C ILE A 88 -14.39 -11.02 13.08
N LYS A 89 -13.86 -11.31 11.91
CA LYS A 89 -12.47 -11.04 11.59
C LYS A 89 -12.33 -10.61 10.14
N GLN A 90 -11.31 -9.84 9.88
CA GLN A 90 -10.96 -9.44 8.53
C GLN A 90 -9.45 -9.53 8.35
N ARG A 91 -9.04 -10.16 7.26
CA ARG A 91 -7.64 -10.28 6.90
C ARG A 91 -7.27 -9.21 5.90
N PHE A 92 -6.07 -8.65 6.04
CA PHE A 92 -5.49 -7.66 5.14
C PHE A 92 -4.16 -8.18 4.62
N THR A 93 -4.00 -8.17 3.31
CA THR A 93 -2.80 -8.64 2.64
C THR A 93 -2.02 -7.47 2.06
N ALA A 94 -0.70 -7.45 2.25
CA ALA A 94 0.16 -6.45 1.63
C ALA A 94 0.19 -6.65 0.12
N VAL A 95 -0.08 -5.58 -0.63
CA VAL A 95 -0.02 -5.60 -2.09
C VAL A 95 1.32 -5.02 -2.50
N GLU A 96 2.18 -5.85 -3.07
CA GLU A 96 3.53 -5.47 -3.47
C GLU A 96 3.80 -5.90 -4.91
N GLY A 97 4.62 -5.10 -5.59
CA GLY A 97 4.98 -5.36 -6.97
C GLY A 97 3.91 -4.86 -7.95
N ILE A 98 4.38 -4.47 -9.13
CA ILE A 98 3.51 -4.02 -10.21
C ILE A 98 3.27 -5.20 -11.12
N GLU A 99 2.05 -5.74 -11.07
CA GLU A 99 1.67 -6.85 -11.93
C GLU A 99 1.43 -6.37 -13.37
N THR A 100 1.40 -7.32 -14.30
CA THR A 100 1.32 -7.02 -15.72
C THR A 100 0.17 -6.08 -16.11
N PRO A 101 -1.06 -6.24 -15.61
CA PRO A 101 -2.14 -5.33 -15.99
C PRO A 101 -1.85 -3.86 -15.63
N LEU A 102 -1.35 -3.61 -14.42
CA LEU A 102 -1.01 -2.25 -14.02
C LEU A 102 0.20 -1.73 -14.80
N ALA A 103 1.21 -2.57 -15.03
CA ALA A 103 2.38 -2.19 -15.82
C ALA A 103 1.98 -1.77 -17.24
N LYS A 104 1.08 -2.50 -17.87
CA LYS A 104 0.57 -2.14 -19.19
C LYS A 104 -0.21 -0.83 -19.18
N GLN A 105 -1.00 -0.61 -18.14
CA GLN A 105 -1.75 0.63 -17.99
C GLN A 105 -0.82 1.83 -17.87
N ILE A 106 0.23 1.71 -17.08
CA ILE A 106 1.24 2.79 -16.92
C ILE A 106 1.93 3.05 -18.26
N ASN A 107 2.39 2.00 -18.94
CA ASN A 107 3.03 2.14 -20.26
C ASN A 107 2.11 2.81 -21.27
N GLN A 108 0.85 2.45 -21.27
CA GLN A 108 -0.12 3.02 -22.20
C GLN A 108 -0.31 4.52 -21.93
N GLN A 109 -0.40 4.91 -20.67
CA GLN A 109 -0.53 6.33 -20.31
C GLN A 109 0.70 7.13 -20.74
N ILE A 110 1.89 6.58 -20.57
CA ILE A 110 3.13 7.22 -21.00
C ILE A 110 3.13 7.41 -22.51
N LYS A 111 2.72 6.40 -23.27
CA LYS A 111 2.65 6.48 -24.72
C LYS A 111 1.62 7.50 -25.20
N GLN A 112 0.44 7.53 -24.57
CA GLN A 112 -0.61 8.46 -24.94
C GLN A 112 -0.21 9.91 -24.68
N ALA A 113 0.58 10.15 -23.65
CA ALA A 113 1.08 11.49 -23.33
C ALA A 113 2.23 11.92 -24.24
N LYS A 114 2.73 11.02 -25.11
CA LYS A 114 3.82 11.28 -26.05
C LYS A 114 5.08 11.83 -25.40
N LEU A 115 5.39 11.32 -24.21
CA LEU A 115 6.61 11.69 -23.49
C LEU A 115 7.83 11.05 -24.15
N LYS A 116 8.95 11.75 -24.13
CA LYS A 116 10.19 11.31 -24.78
C LYS A 116 10.99 10.39 -23.88
N VAL A 117 10.40 9.28 -23.50
CA VAL A 117 11.00 8.29 -22.61
C VAL A 117 10.75 6.89 -23.13
N GLN A 118 11.53 5.95 -22.64
CA GLN A 118 11.32 4.53 -22.83
C GLN A 118 11.01 3.90 -21.49
N SER A 119 10.02 3.00 -21.45
CA SER A 119 9.68 2.27 -20.24
C SER A 119 9.74 0.78 -20.51
N GLN A 120 10.34 0.04 -19.59
CA GLN A 120 10.48 -1.41 -19.67
C GLN A 120 9.96 -2.06 -18.41
N ILE A 121 9.20 -3.14 -18.57
CA ILE A 121 8.73 -3.94 -17.44
C ILE A 121 9.85 -4.88 -17.04
N GLN A 122 10.28 -4.83 -15.78
CA GLN A 122 11.32 -5.68 -15.22
C GLN A 122 10.92 -6.12 -13.81
N ASP A 123 10.75 -7.41 -13.59
CA ASP A 123 10.56 -7.97 -12.24
C ASP A 123 9.57 -7.19 -11.37
N LYS A 124 8.35 -7.03 -11.86
CA LYS A 124 7.25 -6.34 -11.13
C LYS A 124 7.53 -4.86 -10.87
N LYS A 125 8.36 -4.26 -11.69
CA LYS A 125 8.60 -2.81 -11.66
C LYS A 125 8.79 -2.32 -13.09
N LEU A 126 8.78 -1.00 -13.26
CA LEU A 126 9.04 -0.39 -14.56
C LEU A 126 10.29 0.48 -14.47
N ARG A 127 11.20 0.28 -15.41
CA ARG A 127 12.35 1.18 -15.56
C ARG A 127 12.05 2.21 -16.64
N VAL A 128 12.19 3.48 -16.29
CA VAL A 128 11.95 4.59 -17.20
C VAL A 128 13.26 5.27 -17.50
N THR A 129 13.57 5.43 -18.80
CA THR A 129 14.80 6.04 -19.27
C THR A 129 14.48 7.17 -20.22
N GLY A 130 15.18 8.28 -20.12
CA GLY A 130 15.00 9.43 -21.00
C GLY A 130 16.28 10.22 -21.13
N LYS A 131 16.39 11.06 -22.14
CA LYS A 131 17.57 11.89 -22.36
C LYS A 131 17.65 13.04 -21.38
N LYS A 132 16.53 13.56 -20.92
CA LYS A 132 16.48 14.73 -20.04
C LYS A 132 15.74 14.42 -18.75
N ARG A 133 16.23 14.98 -17.65
CA ARG A 133 15.57 14.84 -16.34
C ARG A 133 14.14 15.40 -16.36
N ASP A 134 13.90 16.46 -17.13
CA ASP A 134 12.57 17.05 -17.25
C ASP A 134 11.57 16.05 -17.82
N ASP A 135 11.98 15.23 -18.79
CA ASP A 135 11.13 14.21 -19.36
C ASP A 135 10.76 13.14 -18.30
N LEU A 136 11.72 12.79 -17.44
CA LEU A 136 11.47 11.84 -16.34
C LEU A 136 10.51 12.46 -15.31
N GLN A 137 10.67 13.74 -15.02
CA GLN A 137 9.80 14.44 -14.08
C GLN A 137 8.35 14.44 -14.58
N GLN A 138 8.15 14.60 -15.87
CA GLN A 138 6.83 14.55 -16.47
C GLN A 138 6.18 13.18 -16.30
N VAL A 139 6.96 12.09 -16.39
CA VAL A 139 6.47 10.75 -16.15
C VAL A 139 6.02 10.58 -14.70
N MET A 140 6.81 11.09 -13.74
CA MET A 140 6.44 11.01 -12.33
C MET A 140 5.12 11.73 -12.05
N THR A 141 4.95 12.91 -12.62
CA THR A 141 3.71 13.68 -12.47
C THR A 141 2.52 12.91 -13.04
N LEU A 142 2.69 12.35 -14.24
CA LEU A 142 1.65 11.57 -14.90
C LEU A 142 1.24 10.36 -14.05
N VAL A 143 2.21 9.62 -13.53
CA VAL A 143 1.94 8.43 -12.73
C VAL A 143 1.22 8.79 -11.44
N LYS A 144 1.59 9.89 -10.78
CA LYS A 144 0.90 10.34 -9.58
C LYS A 144 -0.56 10.68 -9.84
N GLU A 145 -0.86 11.20 -11.03
CA GLU A 145 -2.22 11.61 -11.41
C GLU A 145 -3.10 10.43 -11.84
N MET A 146 -2.52 9.25 -12.08
CA MET A 146 -3.26 8.09 -12.56
C MET A 146 -4.23 7.48 -11.55
N ASN A 147 -4.07 7.75 -10.26
CA ASN A 147 -4.88 7.14 -9.20
C ASN A 147 -4.88 5.61 -9.30
N ALA A 148 -3.70 5.01 -9.35
CA ALA A 148 -3.57 3.55 -9.37
C ALA A 148 -4.18 2.91 -8.13
N ASP A 149 -4.67 1.67 -8.26
CA ASP A 149 -5.31 0.93 -7.17
C ASP A 149 -4.34 0.60 -6.03
N GLN A 150 -3.06 0.72 -6.25
CA GLN A 150 -2.03 0.47 -5.24
C GLN A 150 -1.02 1.61 -5.24
N PRO A 151 -0.36 1.86 -4.10
CA PRO A 151 0.64 2.92 -4.00
C PRO A 151 1.83 2.66 -4.90
N LEU A 152 2.30 3.71 -5.55
CA LEU A 152 3.48 3.65 -6.42
C LEU A 152 4.54 4.59 -5.87
N GLN A 153 5.80 4.15 -5.94
CA GLN A 153 6.95 4.95 -5.52
C GLN A 153 7.96 5.02 -6.66
N PHE A 154 8.87 5.98 -6.54
CA PHE A 154 9.95 6.17 -7.50
C PHE A 154 11.27 6.03 -6.77
N ASN A 155 12.16 5.20 -7.30
CA ASN A 155 13.47 5.00 -6.68
C ASN A 155 14.53 4.65 -7.73
N ASN A 156 15.71 4.31 -7.25
CA ASN A 156 16.83 3.89 -8.11
C ASN A 156 17.16 4.93 -9.19
N PHE A 157 17.19 6.20 -8.79
CA PHE A 157 17.51 7.30 -9.72
C PHE A 157 18.97 7.21 -10.15
N LYS A 158 19.19 7.29 -11.47
CA LYS A 158 20.54 7.28 -12.06
C LYS A 158 20.64 8.38 -13.11
N ASP A 159 21.82 8.95 -13.24
CA ASP A 159 22.10 9.97 -14.26
C ASP A 159 22.65 9.38 -15.57
#